data_c902bc60bbe0fa632629292bc5219ba3
#
_entry.id   c902bc60bbe0fa632629292bc5219ba3
#
_cell.length_a   1.000
_cell.length_b   1.000
_cell.length_c   1.000
_cell.angle_alpha   90.00
_cell.angle_beta   90.00
_cell.angle_gamma   90.00
#
_symmetry.space_group_name_H-M   'P 1'
#
loop_
_entity.id
_entity.type
_entity.pdbx_description
1 polymer ?
#
loop_
_entity_poly.entity_id
_entity_poly.type
_entity_poly.pdbx_seq_one_letter_code
_entity_poly.pdbx_strand_id
1 'polypeptide(L)'
;MNKKVMVGMSGGIDSSVTAYMLQKDGYEVEGVYLKLHNRTDGYHERNLGYIEDVAKFLNIKYHILDLADKFTAEIYDYFVEAYLEGTTPNPCVKCNKNIKFGAMLKFAQENGANYLATGHYAKTDGKFFYEADDKTKDQSYFLSQVDKEALPFMMFPLSTYKKEDIVKFGATLSSVYKRITEKSESQEICFVETVYTDVVKKHANIDIPGLVLDEEGNVVGKHKG
;
A
#
# COMPACT_ATOMS: atom_id res chain seq x y z
N MET A 1 24.88 5.97 17.79
CA MET A 1 23.41 5.85 17.95
C MET A 1 22.90 5.04 16.78
N ASN A 2 22.03 4.06 17.02
CA ASN A 2 21.39 3.31 15.94
C ASN A 2 20.49 4.26 15.13
N LYS A 3 20.49 4.10 13.80
CA LYS A 3 19.59 4.88 12.95
C LYS A 3 18.16 4.42 13.19
N LYS A 4 17.24 5.38 13.32
CA LYS A 4 15.82 5.12 13.53
C LYS A 4 15.11 4.93 12.19
N VAL A 5 14.30 3.90 12.08
CA VAL A 5 13.48 3.60 10.89
C VAL A 5 12.01 3.50 11.31
N MET A 6 11.16 4.24 10.62
CA MET A 6 9.72 4.04 10.72
C MET A 6 9.25 3.06 9.65
N VAL A 7 8.47 2.07 10.02
CA VAL A 7 7.97 1.03 9.10
C VAL A 7 6.47 1.21 8.90
N GLY A 8 6.05 1.40 7.65
CA GLY A 8 4.63 1.40 7.29
C GLY A 8 4.04 0.00 7.46
N MET A 9 3.19 -0.20 8.46
CA MET A 9 2.61 -1.49 8.81
C MET A 9 1.13 -1.55 8.40
N SER A 10 0.78 -2.53 7.58
CA SER A 10 -0.59 -2.74 7.10
C SER A 10 -1.35 -3.87 7.80
N GLY A 11 -0.68 -4.59 8.72
CA GLY A 11 -1.19 -5.83 9.29
C GLY A 11 -1.03 -7.04 8.35
N GLY A 12 -0.28 -6.90 7.25
CA GLY A 12 0.09 -7.98 6.34
C GLY A 12 1.51 -8.48 6.59
N ILE A 13 1.83 -9.67 6.02
CA ILE A 13 3.09 -10.37 6.26
C ILE A 13 4.31 -9.55 5.80
N ASP A 14 4.26 -8.90 4.64
CA ASP A 14 5.38 -8.17 4.07
C ASP A 14 5.86 -7.05 5.00
N SER A 15 4.95 -6.20 5.46
CA SER A 15 5.28 -5.10 6.37
C SER A 15 5.77 -5.61 7.74
N SER A 16 5.21 -6.73 8.21
CA SER A 16 5.60 -7.34 9.48
C SER A 16 7.00 -7.94 9.41
N VAL A 17 7.33 -8.65 8.32
CA VAL A 17 8.68 -9.20 8.09
C VAL A 17 9.68 -8.07 7.87
N THR A 18 9.30 -7.00 7.17
CA THR A 18 10.13 -5.78 7.00
C THR A 18 10.56 -5.23 8.37
N ALA A 19 9.62 -5.08 9.32
CA ALA A 19 9.94 -4.58 10.66
C ALA A 19 10.90 -5.52 11.41
N TYR A 20 10.67 -6.84 11.32
CA TYR A 20 11.55 -7.83 11.91
C TYR A 20 12.99 -7.77 11.35
N MET A 21 13.12 -7.74 10.02
CA MET A 21 14.43 -7.71 9.37
C MET A 21 15.24 -6.47 9.76
N LEU A 22 14.61 -5.29 9.70
CA LEU A 22 15.28 -4.05 10.08
C LEU A 22 15.71 -4.03 11.55
N GLN A 23 14.90 -4.58 12.47
CA GLN A 23 15.32 -4.71 13.86
C GLN A 23 16.51 -5.67 14.00
N LYS A 24 16.55 -6.78 13.26
CA LYS A 24 17.69 -7.71 13.23
C LYS A 24 18.96 -7.08 12.66
N ASP A 25 18.81 -6.17 11.70
CA ASP A 25 19.91 -5.39 11.13
C ASP A 25 20.39 -4.25 12.06
N GLY A 26 19.82 -4.15 13.26
CA GLY A 26 20.26 -3.22 14.30
C GLY A 26 19.69 -1.82 14.22
N TYR A 27 18.64 -1.60 13.43
CA TYR A 27 17.91 -0.33 13.43
C TYR A 27 17.01 -0.21 14.66
N GLU A 28 16.82 1.03 15.13
CA GLU A 28 15.72 1.36 16.03
C GLU A 28 14.42 1.45 15.23
N VAL A 29 13.52 0.49 15.41
CA VAL A 29 12.29 0.38 14.60
C VAL A 29 11.09 0.90 15.35
N GLU A 30 10.30 1.75 14.70
CA GLU A 30 8.93 2.07 15.10
C GLU A 30 7.96 1.78 13.94
N GLY A 31 6.75 1.34 14.26
CA GLY A 31 5.70 1.09 13.28
C GLY A 31 4.82 2.32 13.04
N VAL A 32 4.22 2.44 11.85
CA VAL A 32 3.11 3.38 11.58
C VAL A 32 2.02 2.68 10.78
N TYR A 33 0.80 2.75 11.28
CA TYR A 33 -0.40 2.33 10.58
C TYR A 33 -1.08 3.53 9.95
N LEU A 34 -1.43 3.43 8.67
CA LEU A 34 -2.20 4.45 7.97
C LEU A 34 -3.69 4.11 8.07
N LYS A 35 -4.48 4.96 8.72
CA LYS A 35 -5.93 4.91 8.64
C LYS A 35 -6.36 5.77 7.44
N LEU A 36 -6.74 5.10 6.34
CA LEU A 36 -7.00 5.74 5.03
C LEU A 36 -8.48 5.94 4.72
N HIS A 37 -9.38 5.37 5.51
CA HIS A 37 -10.83 5.45 5.29
C HIS A 37 -11.58 5.22 6.60
N ASN A 38 -12.86 5.60 6.62
CA ASN A 38 -13.72 5.49 7.80
C ASN A 38 -14.66 4.26 7.72
N ARG A 39 -14.13 3.11 7.30
CA ARG A 39 -14.90 1.85 7.29
C ARG A 39 -15.27 1.42 8.71
N THR A 40 -16.50 0.91 8.87
CA THR A 40 -17.05 0.46 10.14
C THR A 40 -17.24 -1.05 10.26
N ASP A 41 -16.71 -1.81 9.27
CA ASP A 41 -16.82 -3.28 9.20
C ASP A 41 -15.77 -4.04 10.02
N GLY A 42 -15.07 -3.35 10.94
CA GLY A 42 -13.98 -3.91 11.74
C GLY A 42 -12.67 -4.09 10.98
N TYR A 43 -12.53 -3.49 9.78
CA TYR A 43 -11.31 -3.59 8.99
C TYR A 43 -10.08 -3.04 9.71
N HIS A 44 -10.20 -1.84 10.30
CA HIS A 44 -9.10 -1.20 11.03
C HIS A 44 -8.76 -1.97 12.30
N GLU A 45 -9.74 -2.39 13.07
CA GLU A 45 -9.57 -3.14 14.32
C GLU A 45 -8.84 -4.45 14.09
N ARG A 46 -9.22 -5.20 13.02
CA ARG A 46 -8.52 -6.45 12.65
C ARG A 46 -7.06 -6.22 12.27
N ASN A 47 -6.78 -5.19 11.44
CA ASN A 47 -5.41 -4.90 11.03
C ASN A 47 -4.56 -4.38 12.19
N LEU A 48 -5.12 -3.50 13.03
CA LEU A 48 -4.46 -3.02 14.24
C LEU A 48 -4.14 -4.15 15.21
N GLY A 49 -5.05 -5.13 15.38
CA GLY A 49 -4.78 -6.31 16.20
C GLY A 49 -3.54 -7.10 15.72
N TYR A 50 -3.36 -7.29 14.42
CA TYR A 50 -2.14 -7.92 13.88
C TYR A 50 -0.90 -7.05 14.12
N ILE A 51 -1.00 -5.74 13.95
CA ILE A 51 0.11 -4.81 14.17
C ILE A 51 0.50 -4.79 15.66
N GLU A 52 -0.46 -4.76 16.55
CA GLU A 52 -0.23 -4.79 18.01
C GLU A 52 0.50 -6.07 18.43
N ASP A 53 0.09 -7.22 17.90
CA ASP A 53 0.73 -8.49 18.20
C ASP A 53 2.18 -8.53 17.68
N VAL A 54 2.45 -8.01 16.47
CA VAL A 54 3.80 -7.88 15.92
C VAL A 54 4.64 -6.89 16.74
N ALA A 55 4.06 -5.75 17.09
CA ALA A 55 4.74 -4.73 17.90
C ALA A 55 5.11 -5.26 19.29
N LYS A 56 4.24 -6.03 19.93
CA LYS A 56 4.52 -6.73 21.20
C LYS A 56 5.65 -7.77 21.03
N PHE A 57 5.59 -8.57 19.96
CA PHE A 57 6.61 -9.59 19.68
C PHE A 57 8.00 -8.97 19.46
N LEU A 58 8.08 -7.86 18.73
CA LEU A 58 9.30 -7.12 18.45
C LEU A 58 9.71 -6.16 19.57
N ASN A 59 8.85 -5.93 20.56
CA ASN A 59 9.00 -4.90 21.58
C ASN A 59 9.27 -3.51 20.98
N ILE A 60 8.47 -3.11 19.99
CA ILE A 60 8.56 -1.82 19.32
C ILE A 60 7.30 -0.98 19.57
N LYS A 61 7.44 0.34 19.46
CA LYS A 61 6.30 1.27 19.43
C LYS A 61 5.64 1.28 18.05
N TYR A 62 4.36 1.61 17.99
CA TYR A 62 3.70 1.94 16.74
C TYR A 62 2.77 3.16 16.91
N HIS A 63 2.53 3.82 15.79
CA HIS A 63 1.70 5.01 15.67
C HIS A 63 0.51 4.71 14.77
N ILE A 64 -0.59 5.44 14.98
CA ILE A 64 -1.72 5.47 14.05
C ILE A 64 -1.76 6.86 13.43
N LEU A 65 -1.58 6.94 12.12
CA LEU A 65 -1.67 8.19 11.36
C LEU A 65 -3.00 8.19 10.60
N ASP A 66 -3.95 9.02 11.08
CA ASP A 66 -5.24 9.18 10.41
C ASP A 66 -5.10 10.14 9.24
N LEU A 67 -5.27 9.63 8.04
CA LEU A 67 -5.22 10.36 6.77
C LEU A 67 -6.50 10.13 5.96
N ALA A 68 -7.62 9.75 6.60
CA ALA A 68 -8.85 9.40 5.92
C ALA A 68 -9.38 10.54 5.03
N ASP A 69 -9.40 11.77 5.54
CA ASP A 69 -9.87 12.94 4.78
C ASP A 69 -8.95 13.25 3.60
N LYS A 70 -7.62 13.23 3.83
CA LYS A 70 -6.64 13.45 2.76
C LYS A 70 -6.72 12.36 1.69
N PHE A 71 -6.88 11.11 2.11
CA PHE A 71 -7.02 9.98 1.20
C PHE A 71 -8.29 10.09 0.36
N THR A 72 -9.41 10.49 0.97
CA THR A 72 -10.66 10.72 0.25
C THR A 72 -10.46 11.78 -0.82
N ALA A 73 -10.00 12.95 -0.46
CA ALA A 73 -9.86 14.09 -1.38
C ALA A 73 -8.84 13.85 -2.53
N GLU A 74 -7.73 13.16 -2.25
CA GLU A 74 -6.65 13.07 -3.25
C GLU A 74 -6.64 11.75 -4.03
N ILE A 75 -7.20 10.67 -3.47
CA ILE A 75 -7.09 9.33 -4.04
C ILE A 75 -8.45 8.77 -4.43
N TYR A 76 -9.41 8.80 -3.51
CA TYR A 76 -10.74 8.23 -3.75
C TYR A 76 -11.54 9.07 -4.75
N ASP A 77 -11.63 10.39 -4.54
CA ASP A 77 -12.36 11.30 -5.43
C ASP A 77 -11.72 11.30 -6.83
N TYR A 78 -10.38 11.35 -6.93
CA TYR A 78 -9.68 11.18 -8.20
C TYR A 78 -10.05 9.88 -8.93
N PHE A 79 -10.17 8.78 -8.18
CA PHE A 79 -10.54 7.48 -8.76
C PHE A 79 -11.94 7.53 -9.37
N VAL A 80 -12.90 8.11 -8.64
CA VAL A 80 -14.28 8.24 -9.10
C VAL A 80 -14.37 9.17 -10.31
N GLU A 81 -13.79 10.37 -10.21
CA GLU A 81 -13.81 11.38 -11.28
C GLU A 81 -13.21 10.85 -12.57
N ALA A 82 -12.05 10.21 -12.53
CA ALA A 82 -11.40 9.66 -13.71
C ALA A 82 -12.27 8.61 -14.44
N TYR A 83 -12.93 7.73 -13.69
CA TYR A 83 -13.86 6.78 -14.32
C TYR A 83 -15.09 7.46 -14.92
N LEU A 84 -15.63 8.49 -14.27
CA LEU A 84 -16.75 9.26 -14.81
C LEU A 84 -16.37 10.06 -16.07
N GLU A 85 -15.09 10.44 -16.20
CA GLU A 85 -14.52 11.08 -17.40
C GLU A 85 -14.13 10.06 -18.49
N GLY A 86 -14.33 8.76 -18.27
CA GLY A 86 -13.99 7.70 -19.23
C GLY A 86 -12.50 7.34 -19.28
N THR A 87 -11.72 7.72 -18.26
CA THR A 87 -10.29 7.35 -18.14
C THR A 87 -10.09 6.28 -17.09
N THR A 88 -9.02 5.47 -17.23
CA THR A 88 -8.68 4.44 -16.24
C THR A 88 -7.64 5.00 -15.25
N PRO A 89 -8.02 5.25 -13.99
CA PRO A 89 -7.11 5.78 -12.98
C PRO A 89 -6.11 4.75 -12.48
N ASN A 90 -4.95 5.23 -11.99
CA ASN A 90 -4.08 4.44 -11.15
C ASN A 90 -3.95 5.10 -9.76
N PRO A 91 -4.89 4.84 -8.84
CA PRO A 91 -4.89 5.46 -7.52
C PRO A 91 -3.69 5.05 -6.67
N CYS A 92 -3.10 3.85 -6.91
CA CYS A 92 -1.93 3.38 -6.16
C CYS A 92 -0.68 4.23 -6.44
N VAL A 93 -0.49 4.71 -7.68
CA VAL A 93 0.61 5.63 -8.01
C VAL A 93 0.48 6.95 -7.25
N LYS A 94 -0.72 7.55 -7.25
CA LYS A 94 -1.00 8.78 -6.47
C LYS A 94 -0.87 8.55 -4.96
N CYS A 95 -1.37 7.41 -4.46
CA CYS A 95 -1.27 7.07 -3.05
C CYS A 95 0.19 6.92 -2.60
N ASN A 96 1.03 6.27 -3.39
CA ASN A 96 2.45 6.19 -3.07
C ASN A 96 3.09 7.58 -3.02
N LYS A 97 2.82 8.47 -3.99
CA LYS A 97 3.33 9.83 -3.99
C LYS A 97 2.85 10.64 -2.78
N ASN A 98 1.54 10.79 -2.63
CA ASN A 98 0.97 11.83 -1.74
C ASN A 98 0.80 11.33 -0.30
N ILE A 99 0.48 10.05 -0.13
CA ILE A 99 0.15 9.46 1.17
C ILE A 99 1.36 8.75 1.77
N LYS A 100 1.89 7.70 1.10
CA LYS A 100 2.95 6.89 1.71
C LYS A 100 4.29 7.61 1.73
N PHE A 101 4.78 8.11 0.60
CA PHE A 101 6.08 8.78 0.51
C PHE A 101 5.98 10.31 0.54
N GLY A 102 4.77 10.83 0.67
CA GLY A 102 4.48 12.22 1.04
C GLY A 102 4.20 12.35 2.54
N ALA A 103 2.92 12.21 2.93
CA ALA A 103 2.47 12.47 4.30
C ALA A 103 3.10 11.52 5.35
N MET A 104 3.21 10.20 5.06
CA MET A 104 3.80 9.26 6.03
C MET A 104 5.31 9.47 6.18
N LEU A 105 6.04 9.80 5.10
CA LEU A 105 7.46 10.13 5.20
C LEU A 105 7.68 11.40 6.03
N LYS A 106 6.88 12.43 5.79
CA LYS A 106 6.91 13.65 6.60
C LYS A 106 6.67 13.35 8.09
N PHE A 107 5.63 12.57 8.40
CA PHE A 107 5.35 12.13 9.76
C PHE A 107 6.53 11.37 10.38
N ALA A 108 7.17 10.47 9.62
CA ALA A 108 8.34 9.72 10.09
C ALA A 108 9.49 10.67 10.46
N GLN A 109 9.79 11.65 9.61
CA GLN A 109 10.84 12.64 9.86
C GLN A 109 10.53 13.53 11.07
N GLU A 110 9.28 13.97 11.23
CA GLU A 110 8.83 14.76 12.38
C GLU A 110 8.93 13.98 13.70
N ASN A 111 8.87 12.63 13.64
CA ASN A 111 9.11 11.73 14.78
C ASN A 111 10.56 11.26 14.89
N GLY A 112 11.50 11.92 14.22
CA GLY A 112 12.94 11.69 14.35
C GLY A 112 13.45 10.44 13.61
N ALA A 113 12.66 9.84 12.71
CA ALA A 113 13.15 8.72 11.91
C ALA A 113 14.11 9.21 10.82
N ASN A 114 15.19 8.48 10.63
CA ASN A 114 16.15 8.71 9.55
C ASN A 114 15.63 8.18 8.22
N TYR A 115 14.81 7.11 8.28
CA TYR A 115 14.26 6.43 7.10
C TYR A 115 12.81 6.03 7.31
N LEU A 116 12.10 5.93 6.20
CA LEU A 116 10.80 5.26 6.08
C LEU A 116 10.98 3.96 5.31
N ALA A 117 10.57 2.84 5.89
CA ALA A 117 10.58 1.55 5.23
C ALA A 117 9.16 1.05 4.97
N THR A 118 9.00 0.29 3.91
CA THR A 118 7.74 -0.38 3.57
C THR A 118 8.01 -1.78 3.01
N GLY A 119 6.98 -2.63 3.03
CA GLY A 119 7.01 -3.96 2.44
C GLY A 119 6.87 -4.00 0.92
N HIS A 120 7.22 -2.93 0.19
CA HIS A 120 7.19 -2.95 -1.27
C HIS A 120 8.33 -3.80 -1.84
N TYR A 121 7.99 -4.52 -2.91
CA TYR A 121 8.95 -5.20 -3.77
C TYR A 121 9.43 -4.22 -4.85
N ALA A 122 10.46 -3.47 -4.54
CA ALA A 122 11.13 -2.51 -5.41
C ALA A 122 12.54 -2.26 -4.88
N LYS A 123 13.45 -1.72 -5.69
CA LYS A 123 14.80 -1.31 -5.26
C LYS A 123 14.97 0.20 -5.41
N THR A 124 15.86 0.77 -4.59
CA THR A 124 16.33 2.14 -4.77
C THR A 124 17.79 2.25 -4.34
N ASP A 125 18.54 3.09 -5.02
CA ASP A 125 19.88 3.53 -4.65
C ASP A 125 19.88 4.94 -4.02
N GLY A 126 18.68 5.48 -3.71
CA GLY A 126 18.46 6.83 -3.22
C GLY A 126 18.39 7.89 -4.32
N LYS A 127 18.54 7.51 -5.61
CA LYS A 127 18.45 8.40 -6.77
C LYS A 127 17.44 7.92 -7.80
N PHE A 128 17.33 6.60 -7.96
CA PHE A 128 16.46 5.93 -8.92
C PHE A 128 15.73 4.77 -8.26
N PHE A 129 14.62 4.38 -8.88
CA PHE A 129 13.95 3.11 -8.60
C PHE A 129 14.36 2.07 -9.63
N TYR A 130 14.42 0.83 -9.18
CA TYR A 130 14.70 -0.35 -10.00
C TYR A 130 13.70 -1.45 -9.66
N GLU A 131 13.50 -2.36 -10.59
CA GLU A 131 12.67 -3.54 -10.37
C GLU A 131 13.22 -4.43 -9.25
N ALA A 132 12.32 -5.07 -8.51
CA ALA A 132 12.66 -6.10 -7.55
C ALA A 132 13.23 -7.36 -8.23
N ASP A 133 13.86 -8.25 -7.45
CA ASP A 133 14.31 -9.54 -7.97
C ASP A 133 13.14 -10.48 -8.27
N ASP A 134 12.07 -10.42 -7.49
CA ASP A 134 10.80 -11.09 -7.81
C ASP A 134 10.01 -10.29 -8.85
N LYS A 135 10.22 -10.62 -10.13
CA LYS A 135 9.55 -9.94 -11.24
C LYS A 135 8.02 -10.13 -11.24
N THR A 136 7.54 -11.18 -10.59
CA THR A 136 6.09 -11.46 -10.50
C THR A 136 5.40 -10.60 -9.46
N LYS A 137 6.15 -10.00 -8.55
CA LYS A 137 5.67 -9.14 -7.46
C LYS A 137 6.25 -7.73 -7.51
N ASP A 138 7.01 -7.39 -8.55
CA ASP A 138 7.59 -6.05 -8.69
C ASP A 138 6.54 -4.95 -8.61
N GLN A 139 6.85 -3.94 -7.80
CA GLN A 139 5.98 -2.80 -7.53
C GLN A 139 6.63 -1.45 -7.89
N SER A 140 7.77 -1.48 -8.58
CA SER A 140 8.49 -0.26 -8.98
C SER A 140 7.64 0.68 -9.83
N TYR A 141 6.77 0.13 -10.69
CA TYR A 141 5.82 0.89 -11.49
C TYR A 141 4.94 1.83 -10.65
N PHE A 142 4.47 1.36 -9.49
CA PHE A 142 3.61 2.17 -8.61
C PHE A 142 4.35 3.31 -7.89
N LEU A 143 5.69 3.36 -8.00
CA LEU A 143 6.53 4.40 -7.42
C LEU A 143 6.92 5.51 -8.41
N SER A 144 6.48 5.40 -9.67
CA SER A 144 6.90 6.26 -10.78
C SER A 144 6.67 7.75 -10.61
N GLN A 145 5.74 8.16 -9.74
CA GLN A 145 5.43 9.56 -9.45
C GLN A 145 5.96 10.05 -8.09
N VAL A 146 6.67 9.20 -7.33
CA VAL A 146 7.24 9.61 -6.04
C VAL A 146 8.30 10.67 -6.27
N ASP A 147 8.28 11.72 -5.45
CA ASP A 147 9.21 12.84 -5.57
C ASP A 147 10.65 12.38 -5.29
N LYS A 148 11.60 12.83 -6.12
CA LYS A 148 13.00 12.39 -6.05
C LYS A 148 13.67 12.71 -4.72
N GLU A 149 13.24 13.77 -4.08
CA GLU A 149 13.71 14.20 -2.77
C GLU A 149 13.38 13.20 -1.66
N ALA A 150 12.37 12.34 -1.86
CA ALA A 150 12.01 11.30 -0.91
C ALA A 150 12.94 10.06 -0.97
N LEU A 151 13.54 9.78 -2.15
CA LEU A 151 14.28 8.54 -2.40
C LEU A 151 15.40 8.26 -1.40
N PRO A 152 16.23 9.24 -0.97
CA PRO A 152 17.31 9.00 0.00
C PRO A 152 16.83 8.53 1.37
N PHE A 153 15.55 8.70 1.68
CA PHE A 153 14.94 8.35 2.97
C PHE A 153 14.11 7.07 2.91
N MET A 154 14.05 6.40 1.76
CA MET A 154 13.21 5.21 1.55
C MET A 154 14.01 3.93 1.68
N MET A 155 13.40 2.90 2.26
CA MET A 155 13.97 1.55 2.37
C MET A 155 12.96 0.49 1.95
N PHE A 156 13.44 -0.49 1.16
CA PHE A 156 12.64 -1.64 0.69
C PHE A 156 13.39 -2.95 0.98
N PRO A 157 13.36 -3.43 2.23
CA PRO A 157 14.13 -4.61 2.63
C PRO A 157 13.76 -5.89 1.87
N LEU A 158 12.55 -5.96 1.30
CA LEU A 158 12.07 -7.15 0.57
C LEU A 158 12.51 -7.20 -0.89
N SER A 159 13.24 -6.20 -1.36
CA SER A 159 13.60 -5.99 -2.77
C SER A 159 14.35 -7.15 -3.45
N THR A 160 15.08 -7.96 -2.67
CA THR A 160 15.90 -9.07 -3.16
C THR A 160 15.32 -10.45 -2.84
N TYR A 161 14.12 -10.50 -2.28
CA TYR A 161 13.47 -11.74 -1.87
C TYR A 161 12.27 -12.07 -2.76
N LYS A 162 12.03 -13.37 -2.94
CA LYS A 162 10.77 -13.82 -3.53
C LYS A 162 9.66 -13.78 -2.49
N LYS A 163 8.47 -13.41 -2.92
CA LYS A 163 7.29 -13.34 -2.05
C LYS A 163 7.02 -14.65 -1.30
N GLU A 164 7.13 -15.77 -1.99
CA GLU A 164 6.93 -17.09 -1.37
C GLU A 164 7.92 -17.39 -0.24
N ASP A 165 9.17 -16.91 -0.37
CA ASP A 165 10.20 -17.11 0.66
C ASP A 165 9.92 -16.22 1.88
N ILE A 166 9.42 -14.99 1.67
CA ILE A 166 8.98 -14.11 2.75
C ILE A 166 7.82 -14.71 3.53
N VAL A 167 6.84 -15.32 2.85
CA VAL A 167 5.72 -16.00 3.51
C VAL A 167 6.21 -17.20 4.31
N LYS A 168 7.05 -18.07 3.71
CA LYS A 168 7.65 -19.22 4.40
C LYS A 168 8.47 -18.80 5.61
N PHE A 169 9.36 -17.82 5.43
CA PHE A 169 10.18 -17.27 6.51
C PHE A 169 9.32 -16.69 7.64
N GLY A 170 8.34 -15.86 7.31
CA GLY A 170 7.42 -15.30 8.29
C GLY A 170 6.73 -16.37 9.13
N ALA A 171 6.24 -17.44 8.51
CA ALA A 171 5.58 -18.55 9.22
C ALA A 171 6.50 -19.23 10.26
N THR A 172 7.81 -19.12 10.13
CA THR A 172 8.79 -19.71 11.09
C THR A 172 9.10 -18.80 12.29
N LEU A 173 8.79 -17.49 12.22
CA LEU A 173 9.22 -16.52 13.24
C LEU A 173 8.46 -16.68 14.56
N SER A 174 7.14 -16.84 14.49
CA SER A 174 6.29 -17.07 15.66
C SER A 174 4.86 -17.41 15.23
N SER A 175 4.03 -17.83 16.22
CA SER A 175 2.59 -18.05 16.01
C SER A 175 1.86 -16.79 15.53
N VAL A 176 2.32 -15.60 15.94
CA VAL A 176 1.79 -14.30 15.48
C VAL A 176 1.96 -14.17 13.97
N TYR A 177 3.19 -14.33 13.48
CA TYR A 177 3.49 -14.22 12.05
C TYR A 177 2.80 -15.33 11.24
N LYS A 178 2.79 -16.57 11.75
CA LYS A 178 2.07 -17.68 11.10
C LYS A 178 0.60 -17.33 10.86
N ARG A 179 -0.10 -16.77 11.85
CA ARG A 179 -1.50 -16.33 11.70
C ARG A 179 -1.67 -15.26 10.61
N ILE A 180 -0.68 -14.37 10.45
CA ILE A 180 -0.70 -13.36 9.39
C ILE A 180 -0.51 -14.00 8.01
N THR A 181 0.29 -15.06 7.87
CA THR A 181 0.48 -15.76 6.58
C THR A 181 -0.77 -16.49 6.11
N GLU A 182 -1.68 -16.84 7.02
CA GLU A 182 -2.95 -17.50 6.71
C GLU A 182 -4.03 -16.53 6.19
N LYS A 183 -3.76 -15.22 6.26
CA LYS A 183 -4.63 -14.18 5.74
C LYS A 183 -4.54 -14.11 4.21
N SER A 184 -5.68 -14.05 3.54
CA SER A 184 -5.72 -13.83 2.10
C SER A 184 -5.06 -12.49 1.73
N GLU A 185 -4.27 -12.49 0.67
CA GLU A 185 -3.74 -11.24 0.10
C GLU A 185 -4.86 -10.43 -0.56
N SER A 186 -4.82 -9.11 -0.38
CA SER A 186 -5.69 -8.22 -1.15
C SER A 186 -5.26 -8.25 -2.62
N GLN A 187 -6.18 -8.64 -3.50
CA GLN A 187 -5.95 -8.65 -4.95
C GLN A 187 -6.37 -7.32 -5.59
N GLU A 188 -7.19 -6.55 -4.90
CA GLU A 188 -7.82 -5.33 -5.38
C GLU A 188 -7.23 -4.08 -4.69
N ILE A 189 -7.62 -2.91 -5.20
CA ILE A 189 -7.33 -1.61 -4.60
C ILE A 189 -7.92 -1.58 -3.17
N CYS A 190 -7.19 -1.03 -2.21
CA CYS A 190 -7.47 -1.13 -0.77
C CYS A 190 -8.87 -0.67 -0.32
N PHE A 191 -9.57 0.15 -1.10
CA PHE A 191 -10.94 0.62 -0.83
C PHE A 191 -12.00 -0.03 -1.74
N VAL A 192 -11.60 -0.91 -2.67
CA VAL A 192 -12.51 -1.70 -3.51
C VAL A 192 -12.76 -3.04 -2.81
N GLU A 193 -14.02 -3.31 -2.44
CA GLU A 193 -14.39 -4.53 -1.72
C GLU A 193 -14.74 -5.68 -2.64
N THR A 194 -15.36 -5.37 -3.78
CA THR A 194 -15.88 -6.33 -4.75
C THR A 194 -15.33 -6.03 -6.13
N VAL A 195 -15.94 -5.09 -6.85
CA VAL A 195 -15.48 -4.61 -8.15
C VAL A 195 -15.48 -3.08 -8.18
N TYR A 196 -14.59 -2.50 -8.98
CA TYR A 196 -14.43 -1.04 -9.04
C TYR A 196 -15.71 -0.29 -9.43
N THR A 197 -16.56 -0.91 -10.25
CA THR A 197 -17.84 -0.33 -10.67
C THR A 197 -18.79 -0.09 -9.51
N ASP A 198 -18.74 -0.91 -8.44
CA ASP A 198 -19.57 -0.70 -7.25
C ASP A 198 -19.18 0.56 -6.49
N VAL A 199 -17.91 0.97 -6.58
CA VAL A 199 -17.47 2.26 -6.03
C VAL A 199 -18.05 3.41 -6.86
N VAL A 200 -17.95 3.36 -8.18
CA VAL A 200 -18.43 4.42 -9.08
C VAL A 200 -19.96 4.54 -9.03
N LYS A 201 -20.70 3.44 -8.91
CA LYS A 201 -22.17 3.41 -8.77
C LYS A 201 -22.68 4.15 -7.53
N LYS A 202 -21.88 4.32 -6.50
CA LYS A 202 -22.26 5.13 -5.33
C LYS A 202 -22.36 6.63 -5.65
N HIS A 203 -21.76 7.08 -6.77
CA HIS A 203 -21.64 8.49 -7.15
C HIS A 203 -22.42 8.85 -8.41
N ALA A 204 -22.66 7.87 -9.31
CA ALA A 204 -23.39 8.10 -10.55
C ALA A 204 -24.11 6.84 -11.02
N ASN A 205 -25.18 7.02 -11.79
CA ASN A 205 -25.79 5.92 -12.52
C ASN A 205 -24.93 5.62 -13.77
N ILE A 206 -24.21 4.50 -13.74
CA ILE A 206 -23.38 4.03 -14.86
C ILE A 206 -24.03 2.87 -15.63
N ASP A 207 -25.14 2.32 -15.16
CA ASP A 207 -25.89 1.26 -15.84
C ASP A 207 -26.75 1.87 -16.99
N ILE A 208 -26.09 2.53 -17.95
CA ILE A 208 -26.71 3.16 -19.10
C ILE A 208 -26.36 2.33 -20.35
N PRO A 209 -27.31 1.51 -20.87
CA PRO A 209 -27.04 0.72 -22.06
C PRO A 209 -26.76 1.61 -23.28
N GLY A 210 -25.80 1.16 -24.09
CA GLY A 210 -25.41 1.88 -25.29
C GLY A 210 -24.96 0.96 -26.42
N LEU A 211 -24.63 1.59 -27.54
CA LEU A 211 -24.11 0.91 -28.73
C LEU A 211 -22.57 0.99 -28.75
N VAL A 212 -21.92 -0.09 -29.18
CA VAL A 212 -20.49 -0.09 -29.54
C VAL A 212 -20.41 0.13 -31.04
N LEU A 213 -19.68 1.17 -31.46
CA LEU A 213 -19.49 1.53 -32.85
C LEU A 213 -18.04 1.26 -33.26
N ASP A 214 -17.82 0.94 -34.54
CA ASP A 214 -16.49 0.96 -35.16
C ASP A 214 -16.09 2.39 -35.59
N GLU A 215 -14.91 2.55 -36.20
CA GLU A 215 -14.37 3.83 -36.63
C GLU A 215 -15.23 4.46 -37.77
N GLU A 216 -15.94 3.63 -38.54
CA GLU A 216 -16.85 4.05 -39.61
C GLU A 216 -18.26 4.36 -39.09
N GLY A 217 -18.56 4.15 -37.82
CA GLY A 217 -19.83 4.39 -37.17
C GLY A 217 -20.86 3.25 -37.29
N ASN A 218 -20.46 2.08 -37.77
CA ASN A 218 -21.31 0.90 -37.79
C ASN A 218 -21.47 0.29 -36.41
N VAL A 219 -22.66 -0.21 -36.10
CA VAL A 219 -22.95 -0.89 -34.84
C VAL A 219 -22.28 -2.26 -34.81
N VAL A 220 -21.29 -2.47 -33.98
CA VAL A 220 -20.57 -3.75 -33.80
C VAL A 220 -20.92 -4.46 -32.50
N GLY A 221 -21.68 -3.82 -31.59
CA GLY A 221 -22.10 -4.45 -30.34
C GLY A 221 -23.00 -3.58 -29.48
N LYS A 222 -23.27 -4.05 -28.28
CA LYS A 222 -24.00 -3.34 -27.22
C LYS A 222 -23.31 -3.52 -25.89
N HIS A 223 -23.36 -2.52 -25.02
CA HIS A 223 -22.92 -2.60 -23.63
C HIS A 223 -24.08 -2.26 -22.68
N LYS A 224 -23.89 -2.59 -21.39
CA LYS A 224 -24.92 -2.37 -20.36
C LYS A 224 -24.69 -1.10 -19.54
N GLY A 225 -23.58 -0.46 -19.76
CA GLY A 225 -23.02 0.66 -19.03
C GLY A 225 -21.57 0.43 -18.72
#